data_e5309424489f496643ab500fd37a5934
#
_entry.id   e5309424489f496643ab500fd37a5934
#
_cell.length_a   1.000
_cell.length_b   1.000
_cell.length_c   1.000
_cell.angle_alpha   90.00
_cell.angle_beta   90.00
_cell.angle_gamma   90.00
#
_symmetry.space_group_name_H-M   'P 1'
#
loop_
_entity.id
_entity.type
_entity.pdbx_description
1 polymer ?
#
loop_
_entity_poly.entity_id
_entity_poly.type
_entity_poly.pdbx_seq_one_letter_code
_entity_poly.pdbx_strand_id
1 'polypeptide(L)'
;RRRGEPAAPPRARVEDNKIVMEISDDDAAFILGKQGKTKEKLARVSGARIELYEDSRTLEIMGPPEARRRARKYVEAVMAQRVGPVSIDEDEDTDDLTTVNVPNEAVGFVTGAQGNFLRSIEEEWGTLMFFAEYRGRRGPSAGVSTEKLAIFGPRRGRRGAHLKVLAAVETKMRGFVTAADLAFADDDDTFGTETRVLADSELSYALGKDGSTRRKLARASGCVMEFVGHIAFLSGSRDERHRARDYLKWLLKQRNGPVHVEDLSERTDVLTIKVPPECVGYVTGNRGSSLRAIEEESGTFCFLESAGEQAGGPDERLLVFGIDKAGRDKAERLVRQLVFGID
;
A
#
# COMPACT_ATOMS: atom_id res chain seq x y z
N ARG A 1 36.65 -11.03 -21.13
CA ARG A 1 35.79 -9.87 -21.44
C ARG A 1 36.10 -8.83 -20.38
N ARG A 2 36.63 -7.63 -20.78
CA ARG A 2 36.95 -6.53 -19.88
C ARG A 2 35.62 -6.02 -19.29
N ARG A 3 35.53 -5.92 -17.96
CA ARG A 3 34.43 -5.23 -17.30
C ARG A 3 34.50 -3.77 -17.76
N GLY A 4 33.44 -3.29 -18.40
CA GLY A 4 33.33 -1.89 -18.79
C GLY A 4 33.38 -1.01 -17.55
N GLU A 5 34.15 0.07 -17.62
CA GLU A 5 34.13 1.12 -16.63
C GLU A 5 32.69 1.62 -16.44
N PRO A 6 32.27 1.94 -15.20
CA PRO A 6 30.96 2.56 -14.97
C PRO A 6 30.87 3.84 -15.81
N ALA A 7 29.79 3.95 -16.59
CA ALA A 7 29.56 5.15 -17.39
C ALA A 7 29.53 6.38 -16.46
N ALA A 8 30.21 7.43 -16.87
CA ALA A 8 30.20 8.70 -16.13
C ALA A 8 28.74 9.16 -15.94
N PRO A 9 28.39 9.67 -14.77
CA PRO A 9 27.06 10.18 -14.53
C PRO A 9 26.71 11.27 -15.56
N PRO A 10 25.44 11.32 -16.01
CA PRO A 10 25.02 12.30 -17.01
C PRO A 10 25.29 13.71 -16.53
N ARG A 11 25.74 14.58 -17.44
CA ARG A 11 25.95 15.98 -17.12
C ARG A 11 24.60 16.61 -16.78
N ALA A 12 24.42 16.96 -15.50
CA ALA A 12 23.25 17.66 -15.02
C ALA A 12 23.63 19.09 -14.63
N ARG A 13 22.79 20.04 -15.04
CA ARG A 13 22.91 21.45 -14.63
C ARG A 13 21.62 21.87 -13.93
N VAL A 14 21.76 22.69 -12.92
CA VAL A 14 20.62 23.30 -12.21
C VAL A 14 20.41 24.69 -12.77
N GLU A 15 19.23 24.92 -13.32
CA GLU A 15 18.72 26.21 -13.75
C GLU A 15 17.61 26.63 -12.78
N ASP A 16 17.33 27.91 -12.62
CA ASP A 16 16.50 28.54 -11.57
C ASP A 16 15.46 27.64 -10.83
N ASN A 17 14.60 26.93 -11.55
CA ASN A 17 13.58 26.05 -10.97
C ASN A 17 13.55 24.64 -11.58
N LYS A 18 14.59 24.26 -12.33
CA LYS A 18 14.63 22.96 -12.99
C LYS A 18 16.05 22.36 -12.98
N ILE A 19 16.10 21.05 -13.09
CA ILE A 19 17.31 20.30 -13.39
C ILE A 19 17.22 19.84 -14.85
N VAL A 20 18.25 20.14 -15.63
CA VAL A 20 18.37 19.70 -17.03
C VAL A 20 19.47 18.64 -17.11
N MET A 21 19.13 17.48 -17.62
CA MET A 21 20.06 16.35 -17.80
C MET A 21 20.24 16.06 -19.28
N GLU A 22 21.49 15.92 -19.73
CA GLU A 22 21.79 15.39 -21.07
C GLU A 22 21.79 13.88 -21.03
N ILE A 23 21.02 13.25 -21.91
CA ILE A 23 20.83 11.79 -21.93
C ILE A 23 21.07 11.22 -23.33
N SER A 24 21.49 9.97 -23.40
CA SER A 24 21.61 9.24 -24.67
C SER A 24 20.23 8.82 -25.18
N ASP A 25 20.14 8.48 -26.48
CA ASP A 25 18.90 7.96 -27.06
C ASP A 25 18.46 6.65 -26.40
N ASP A 26 19.42 5.77 -26.03
CA ASP A 26 19.14 4.52 -25.34
C ASP A 26 18.60 4.76 -23.91
N ASP A 27 19.17 5.73 -23.19
CA ASP A 27 18.68 6.11 -21.87
C ASP A 27 17.31 6.76 -21.95
N ALA A 28 17.09 7.63 -22.96
CA ALA A 28 15.80 8.25 -23.20
C ALA A 28 14.70 7.22 -23.42
N ALA A 29 14.95 6.21 -24.26
CA ALA A 29 14.01 5.13 -24.52
C ALA A 29 13.71 4.31 -23.24
N PHE A 30 14.72 4.08 -22.41
CA PHE A 30 14.60 3.32 -21.17
C PHE A 30 13.83 4.09 -20.09
N ILE A 31 14.11 5.39 -19.95
CA ILE A 31 13.40 6.28 -19.02
C ILE A 31 11.94 6.46 -19.44
N LEU A 32 11.67 6.63 -20.73
CA LEU A 32 10.31 6.72 -21.23
C LEU A 32 9.53 5.45 -20.90
N GLY A 33 10.13 4.28 -21.21
CA GLY A 33 9.51 2.98 -21.04
C GLY A 33 8.34 2.75 -22.00
N LYS A 34 7.70 1.59 -21.89
CA LYS A 34 6.56 1.24 -22.73
C LYS A 34 5.40 2.20 -22.49
N GLN A 35 4.98 2.92 -23.53
CA GLN A 35 3.88 3.90 -23.49
C GLN A 35 4.08 5.02 -22.43
N GLY A 36 5.32 5.38 -22.12
CA GLY A 36 5.62 6.43 -21.14
C GLY A 36 5.48 6.03 -19.68
N LYS A 37 5.19 4.77 -19.39
CA LYS A 37 4.88 4.29 -18.02
C LYS A 37 6.03 4.46 -17.03
N THR A 38 7.27 4.29 -17.47
CA THR A 38 8.43 4.48 -16.58
C THR A 38 8.58 5.95 -16.19
N LYS A 39 8.50 6.86 -17.17
CA LYS A 39 8.55 8.31 -16.91
C LYS A 39 7.43 8.75 -15.96
N GLU A 40 6.20 8.30 -16.19
CA GLU A 40 5.06 8.60 -15.32
C GLU A 40 5.28 8.08 -13.89
N LYS A 41 5.81 6.86 -13.74
CA LYS A 41 6.17 6.29 -12.44
C LYS A 41 7.21 7.15 -11.72
N LEU A 42 8.29 7.53 -12.39
CA LEU A 42 9.33 8.37 -11.81
C LEU A 42 8.79 9.73 -11.35
N ALA A 43 7.95 10.36 -12.16
CA ALA A 43 7.28 11.61 -11.82
C ALA A 43 6.37 11.46 -10.59
N ARG A 44 5.54 10.42 -10.57
CA ARG A 44 4.61 10.14 -9.46
C ARG A 44 5.35 9.87 -8.15
N VAL A 45 6.35 9.00 -8.16
CA VAL A 45 7.08 8.58 -6.95
C VAL A 45 7.91 9.72 -6.37
N SER A 46 8.51 10.54 -7.22
CA SER A 46 9.33 11.69 -6.79
C SER A 46 8.52 12.91 -6.39
N GLY A 47 7.31 13.06 -6.94
CA GLY A 47 6.51 14.27 -6.83
C GLY A 47 6.97 15.39 -7.75
N ALA A 48 7.85 15.12 -8.70
CA ALA A 48 8.35 16.09 -9.68
C ALA A 48 7.64 15.92 -11.03
N ARG A 49 7.66 16.97 -11.82
CA ARG A 49 7.30 16.91 -13.24
C ARG A 49 8.55 16.59 -14.05
N ILE A 50 8.46 15.60 -14.93
CA ILE A 50 9.56 15.15 -15.78
C ILE A 50 9.13 15.28 -17.24
N GLU A 51 9.90 16.03 -18.03
CA GLU A 51 9.71 16.18 -19.47
C GLU A 51 10.93 15.68 -20.22
N LEU A 52 10.69 14.89 -21.25
CA LEU A 52 11.73 14.35 -22.11
C LEU A 52 11.64 14.99 -23.48
N TYR A 53 12.74 15.60 -23.93
CA TYR A 53 12.87 16.20 -25.24
C TYR A 53 13.85 15.37 -26.09
N GLU A 54 13.31 14.52 -26.97
CA GLU A 54 14.10 13.61 -27.80
C GLU A 54 15.02 14.34 -28.78
N ASP A 55 14.53 15.42 -29.40
CA ASP A 55 15.30 16.20 -30.38
C ASP A 55 16.58 16.82 -29.79
N SER A 56 16.50 17.32 -28.56
CA SER A 56 17.63 17.93 -27.86
C SER A 56 18.39 16.96 -26.96
N ARG A 57 17.92 15.71 -26.83
CA ARG A 57 18.46 14.70 -25.92
C ARG A 57 18.55 15.20 -24.49
N THR A 58 17.52 15.90 -24.05
CA THR A 58 17.46 16.49 -22.69
C THR A 58 16.26 15.99 -21.93
N LEU A 59 16.47 15.82 -20.61
CA LEU A 59 15.44 15.55 -19.64
C LEU A 59 15.37 16.74 -18.69
N GLU A 60 14.19 17.32 -18.54
CA GLU A 60 13.94 18.41 -17.60
C GLU A 60 13.12 17.90 -16.41
N ILE A 61 13.59 18.23 -15.20
CA ILE A 61 12.94 17.90 -13.92
C ILE A 61 12.54 19.20 -13.25
N MET A 62 11.24 19.36 -13.02
CA MET A 62 10.62 20.57 -12.46
C MET A 62 9.84 20.26 -11.20
N GLY A 63 9.77 21.21 -10.28
CA GLY A 63 9.01 21.08 -9.04
C GLY A 63 9.77 21.59 -7.82
N PRO A 64 9.26 21.33 -6.60
CA PRO A 64 9.95 21.69 -5.37
C PRO A 64 11.37 21.10 -5.30
N PRO A 65 12.33 21.75 -4.62
CA PRO A 65 13.72 21.31 -4.58
C PRO A 65 13.89 19.83 -4.18
N GLU A 66 13.17 19.38 -3.17
CA GLU A 66 13.25 18.00 -2.68
C GLU A 66 12.70 17.00 -3.71
N ALA A 67 11.60 17.33 -4.38
CA ALA A 67 11.04 16.49 -5.45
C ALA A 67 12.00 16.39 -6.64
N ARG A 68 12.66 17.49 -7.02
CA ARG A 68 13.68 17.49 -8.09
C ARG A 68 14.89 16.64 -7.72
N ARG A 69 15.36 16.72 -6.48
CA ARG A 69 16.47 15.91 -5.97
C ARG A 69 16.12 14.42 -6.03
N ARG A 70 14.96 14.02 -5.54
CA ARG A 70 14.47 12.64 -5.62
C ARG A 70 14.34 12.17 -7.08
N ALA A 71 13.70 12.96 -7.93
CA ALA A 71 13.51 12.61 -9.34
C ALA A 71 14.83 12.37 -10.06
N ARG A 72 15.82 13.24 -9.86
CA ARG A 72 17.18 13.05 -10.39
C ARG A 72 17.78 11.72 -9.96
N LYS A 73 17.75 11.42 -8.67
CA LYS A 73 18.25 10.18 -8.08
C LYS A 73 17.57 8.95 -8.71
N TYR A 74 16.24 8.99 -8.88
CA TYR A 74 15.49 7.89 -9.47
C TYR A 74 15.76 7.71 -10.96
N VAL A 75 15.90 8.80 -11.70
CA VAL A 75 16.30 8.78 -13.11
C VAL A 75 17.69 8.16 -13.27
N GLU A 76 18.65 8.60 -12.48
CA GLU A 76 20.01 8.06 -12.48
C GLU A 76 20.02 6.56 -12.14
N ALA A 77 19.23 6.12 -11.16
CA ALA A 77 19.09 4.72 -10.79
C ALA A 77 18.47 3.87 -11.92
N VAL A 78 17.44 4.39 -12.59
CA VAL A 78 16.81 3.69 -13.73
C VAL A 78 17.78 3.59 -14.91
N MET A 79 18.52 4.64 -15.23
CA MET A 79 19.55 4.58 -16.28
C MET A 79 20.66 3.58 -15.94
N ALA A 80 21.07 3.52 -14.68
CA ALA A 80 22.08 2.57 -14.23
C ALA A 80 21.63 1.12 -14.41
N GLN A 81 20.34 0.80 -14.22
CA GLN A 81 19.79 -0.54 -14.45
C GLN A 81 19.97 -1.03 -15.89
N ARG A 82 19.96 -0.14 -16.86
CA ARG A 82 20.17 -0.50 -18.27
C ARG A 82 21.57 -1.07 -18.52
N VAL A 83 22.56 -0.61 -17.77
CA VAL A 83 23.98 -0.96 -17.97
C VAL A 83 24.43 -2.13 -17.09
N GLY A 84 23.74 -2.36 -15.97
CA GLY A 84 24.09 -3.40 -15.01
C GLY A 84 23.41 -3.23 -13.65
N PRO A 85 23.89 -3.94 -12.63
CA PRO A 85 23.36 -3.81 -11.28
C PRO A 85 23.53 -2.38 -10.74
N VAL A 86 22.50 -1.87 -10.08
CA VAL A 86 22.55 -0.58 -9.40
C VAL A 86 23.22 -0.75 -8.06
N SER A 87 24.17 0.13 -7.76
CA SER A 87 24.84 0.20 -6.47
C SER A 87 24.26 1.33 -5.64
N ILE A 88 23.85 1.03 -4.40
CA ILE A 88 23.36 2.02 -3.44
C ILE A 88 24.32 2.10 -2.27
N ASP A 89 24.64 3.31 -1.83
CA ASP A 89 25.45 3.55 -0.64
C ASP A 89 24.55 3.49 0.60
N GLU A 90 24.91 2.66 1.59
CA GLU A 90 24.17 2.55 2.85
C GLU A 90 24.28 3.79 3.74
N ASP A 91 25.34 4.59 3.52
CA ASP A 91 25.61 5.81 4.30
C ASP A 91 24.93 7.07 3.70
N GLU A 92 24.24 6.92 2.56
CA GLU A 92 23.46 8.03 1.98
C GLU A 92 22.21 8.29 2.84
N ASP A 93 22.03 9.53 3.27
CA ASP A 93 20.87 9.97 4.04
C ASP A 93 19.60 9.80 3.21
N THR A 94 18.85 8.72 3.49
CA THR A 94 17.79 8.22 2.66
C THR A 94 16.49 8.08 3.43
N ASP A 95 15.86 9.23 3.71
CA ASP A 95 14.52 9.30 4.30
C ASP A 95 13.43 8.74 3.37
N ASP A 96 13.76 8.51 2.10
CA ASP A 96 12.88 8.00 1.05
C ASP A 96 13.18 6.54 0.62
N LEU A 97 14.05 5.83 1.33
CA LEU A 97 14.46 4.46 1.01
C LEU A 97 14.11 3.47 2.12
N THR A 98 13.55 2.35 1.73
CA THR A 98 13.43 1.13 2.55
C THR A 98 14.12 -0.02 1.83
N THR A 99 14.89 -0.82 2.56
CA THR A 99 15.55 -2.02 2.01
C THR A 99 14.98 -3.29 2.60
N VAL A 100 14.81 -4.29 1.76
CA VAL A 100 14.28 -5.60 2.17
C VAL A 100 15.24 -6.69 1.73
N ASN A 101 15.66 -7.54 2.66
CA ASN A 101 16.44 -8.74 2.34
C ASN A 101 15.49 -9.82 1.82
N VAL A 102 15.64 -10.20 0.55
CA VAL A 102 14.83 -11.22 -0.09
C VAL A 102 15.71 -12.47 -0.30
N PRO A 103 15.32 -13.63 0.23
CA PRO A 103 16.05 -14.88 -0.01
C PRO A 103 16.14 -15.16 -1.51
N ASN A 104 17.29 -15.64 -1.98
CA ASN A 104 17.49 -15.93 -3.41
C ASN A 104 16.39 -16.85 -3.98
N GLU A 105 15.92 -17.81 -3.19
CA GLU A 105 14.84 -18.72 -3.58
C GLU A 105 13.49 -18.02 -3.78
N ALA A 106 13.28 -16.86 -3.13
CA ALA A 106 12.04 -16.08 -3.22
C ALA A 106 12.13 -14.93 -4.25
N VAL A 107 13.32 -14.58 -4.75
CA VAL A 107 13.51 -13.46 -5.69
C VAL A 107 12.61 -13.60 -6.94
N GLY A 108 12.59 -14.78 -7.56
CA GLY A 108 11.73 -15.04 -8.72
C GLY A 108 10.23 -14.90 -8.40
N PHE A 109 9.82 -15.32 -7.22
CA PHE A 109 8.43 -15.22 -6.75
C PHE A 109 8.04 -13.77 -6.47
N VAL A 110 8.88 -13.00 -5.80
CA VAL A 110 8.68 -11.58 -5.52
C VAL A 110 8.71 -10.74 -6.80
N THR A 111 9.56 -11.09 -7.75
CA THR A 111 9.63 -10.42 -9.06
C THR A 111 8.40 -10.72 -9.90
N GLY A 112 7.95 -11.98 -9.88
CA GLY A 112 6.88 -12.48 -10.73
C GLY A 112 7.30 -12.67 -12.19
N ALA A 113 6.41 -13.27 -12.99
CA ALA A 113 6.65 -13.49 -14.41
C ALA A 113 6.91 -12.15 -15.12
N GLN A 114 8.07 -12.02 -15.76
CA GLN A 114 8.49 -10.80 -16.46
C GLN A 114 8.46 -9.52 -15.59
N GLY A 115 8.63 -9.66 -14.27
CA GLY A 115 8.57 -8.55 -13.32
C GLY A 115 7.16 -8.03 -13.01
N ASN A 116 6.11 -8.76 -13.39
CA ASN A 116 4.74 -8.27 -13.25
C ASN A 116 4.30 -8.08 -11.80
N PHE A 117 4.70 -8.98 -10.90
CA PHE A 117 4.30 -8.85 -9.49
C PHE A 117 4.96 -7.63 -8.84
N LEU A 118 6.25 -7.43 -9.07
CA LEU A 118 6.97 -6.27 -8.55
C LEU A 118 6.37 -4.95 -9.08
N ARG A 119 6.06 -4.89 -10.38
CA ARG A 119 5.40 -3.72 -10.98
C ARG A 119 4.01 -3.48 -10.41
N SER A 120 3.25 -4.53 -10.11
CA SER A 120 1.93 -4.38 -9.48
C SER A 120 2.03 -3.76 -8.08
N ILE A 121 3.07 -4.11 -7.32
CA ILE A 121 3.33 -3.49 -6.01
C ILE A 121 3.72 -2.02 -6.18
N GLU A 122 4.60 -1.70 -7.13
CA GLU A 122 4.99 -0.31 -7.43
C GLU A 122 3.78 0.56 -7.80
N GLU A 123 2.86 0.02 -8.58
CA GLU A 123 1.66 0.74 -9.01
C GLU A 123 0.67 0.91 -7.86
N GLU A 124 0.43 -0.14 -7.07
CA GLU A 124 -0.48 -0.11 -5.91
C GLU A 124 -0.01 0.90 -4.86
N TRP A 125 1.28 0.96 -4.58
CA TRP A 125 1.84 1.73 -3.47
C TRP A 125 2.55 3.03 -3.89
N GLY A 126 2.65 3.31 -5.18
CA GLY A 126 3.31 4.52 -5.67
C GLY A 126 4.80 4.57 -5.32
N THR A 127 5.51 3.46 -5.53
CA THR A 127 6.92 3.29 -5.22
C THR A 127 7.73 2.96 -6.46
N LEU A 128 9.05 3.13 -6.36
CA LEU A 128 10.03 2.63 -7.32
C LEU A 128 10.83 1.51 -6.63
N MET A 129 10.86 0.32 -7.24
CA MET A 129 11.44 -0.86 -6.63
C MET A 129 12.40 -1.56 -7.60
N PHE A 130 13.58 -1.92 -7.12
CA PHE A 130 14.54 -2.75 -7.85
C PHE A 130 15.53 -3.42 -6.91
N PHE A 131 16.08 -4.55 -7.34
CA PHE A 131 17.19 -5.19 -6.64
C PHE A 131 18.48 -4.41 -6.87
N ALA A 132 19.23 -4.19 -5.79
CA ALA A 132 20.43 -3.37 -5.79
C ALA A 132 21.59 -4.04 -5.06
N GLU A 133 22.81 -3.72 -5.47
CA GLU A 133 24.02 -4.04 -4.74
C GLU A 133 24.31 -2.91 -3.72
N TYR A 134 24.60 -3.30 -2.47
CA TYR A 134 24.92 -2.35 -1.43
C TYR A 134 26.42 -2.27 -1.21
N ARG A 135 26.95 -1.05 -1.23
CA ARG A 135 28.32 -0.75 -0.80
C ARG A 135 28.29 -0.42 0.68
N GLY A 136 28.64 -1.37 1.53
CA GLY A 136 28.67 -1.22 2.97
C GLY A 136 29.19 -2.46 3.67
N ARG A 137 29.30 -2.42 5.00
CA ARG A 137 29.75 -3.57 5.79
C ARG A 137 28.77 -4.74 5.59
N ARG A 138 29.27 -5.83 5.03
CA ARG A 138 28.56 -7.11 5.08
C ARG A 138 28.40 -7.47 6.56
N GLY A 139 27.18 -7.36 7.07
CA GLY A 139 26.83 -8.00 8.34
C GLY A 139 27.03 -9.49 8.25
N PRO A 140 27.20 -10.21 9.39
CA PRO A 140 27.36 -11.65 9.37
C PRO A 140 26.12 -12.28 8.73
N SER A 141 26.29 -12.86 7.55
CA SER A 141 25.26 -13.62 6.87
C SER A 141 25.05 -14.95 7.61
N ALA A 142 24.03 -15.03 8.41
CA ALA A 142 23.56 -16.28 8.97
C ALA A 142 22.88 -17.11 7.86
N GLY A 143 23.67 -17.92 7.15
CA GLY A 143 23.20 -19.14 6.50
C GLY A 143 22.34 -19.05 5.23
N VAL A 144 21.59 -18.01 4.96
CA VAL A 144 20.74 -17.88 3.76
C VAL A 144 21.23 -16.74 2.88
N SER A 145 21.50 -17.03 1.60
CA SER A 145 21.88 -15.99 0.63
C SER A 145 20.65 -15.14 0.28
N THR A 146 20.81 -13.82 0.39
CA THR A 146 19.74 -12.86 0.11
C THR A 146 20.18 -11.82 -0.89
N GLU A 147 19.23 -11.31 -1.68
CA GLU A 147 19.38 -10.10 -2.48
C GLU A 147 18.66 -8.95 -1.79
N LYS A 148 19.17 -7.74 -1.91
CA LYS A 148 18.54 -6.56 -1.33
C LYS A 148 17.64 -5.89 -2.36
N LEU A 149 16.36 -5.76 -1.98
CA LEU A 149 15.37 -5.00 -2.72
C LEU A 149 15.31 -3.58 -2.16
N ALA A 150 15.53 -2.60 -3.02
CA ALA A 150 15.38 -1.18 -2.71
C ALA A 150 13.94 -0.75 -3.03
N ILE A 151 13.32 -0.03 -2.11
CA ILE A 151 11.98 0.55 -2.25
C ILE A 151 12.08 2.05 -1.99
N PHE A 152 11.87 2.85 -3.04
CA PHE A 152 11.89 4.31 -2.97
C PHE A 152 10.46 4.87 -3.02
N GLY A 153 10.22 5.91 -2.26
CA GLY A 153 8.97 6.64 -2.26
C GLY A 153 8.57 7.21 -0.92
N PRO A 154 7.34 7.76 -0.80
CA PRO A 154 6.80 8.24 0.46
C PRO A 154 6.71 7.11 1.50
N ARG A 155 6.89 7.44 2.78
CA ARG A 155 6.93 6.48 3.89
C ARG A 155 5.75 5.49 3.89
N ARG A 156 4.54 5.98 3.67
CA ARG A 156 3.33 5.14 3.61
C ARG A 156 3.40 4.13 2.48
N GLY A 157 3.78 4.56 1.28
CA GLY A 157 3.94 3.69 0.12
C GLY A 157 5.03 2.64 0.33
N ARG A 158 6.17 3.06 0.86
CA ARG A 158 7.28 2.15 1.20
C ARG A 158 6.85 1.09 2.22
N ARG A 159 6.07 1.48 3.25
CA ARG A 159 5.56 0.53 4.25
C ARG A 159 4.62 -0.49 3.61
N GLY A 160 3.67 -0.08 2.80
CA GLY A 160 2.75 -0.98 2.11
C GLY A 160 3.48 -1.94 1.16
N ALA A 161 4.40 -1.42 0.36
CA ALA A 161 5.22 -2.23 -0.53
C ALA A 161 6.11 -3.22 0.24
N HIS A 162 6.75 -2.79 1.32
CA HIS A 162 7.58 -3.64 2.20
C HIS A 162 6.77 -4.82 2.75
N LEU A 163 5.61 -4.54 3.35
CA LEU A 163 4.74 -5.57 3.92
C LEU A 163 4.23 -6.54 2.84
N LYS A 164 3.95 -6.06 1.64
CA LYS A 164 3.55 -6.89 0.50
C LYS A 164 4.66 -7.85 0.08
N VAL A 165 5.89 -7.36 0.04
CA VAL A 165 7.08 -8.19 -0.25
C VAL A 165 7.30 -9.23 0.85
N LEU A 166 7.22 -8.83 2.12
CA LEU A 166 7.34 -9.77 3.25
C LEU A 166 6.25 -10.85 3.21
N ALA A 167 5.02 -10.49 2.87
CA ALA A 167 3.93 -11.45 2.72
C ALA A 167 4.22 -12.47 1.60
N ALA A 168 4.77 -12.02 0.48
CA ALA A 168 5.17 -12.90 -0.61
C ALA A 168 6.34 -13.82 -0.21
N VAL A 169 7.34 -13.28 0.47
CA VAL A 169 8.47 -14.07 0.99
C VAL A 169 7.97 -15.14 1.96
N GLU A 170 7.13 -14.78 2.91
CA GLU A 170 6.57 -15.73 3.90
C GLU A 170 5.69 -16.80 3.25
N THR A 171 4.97 -16.45 2.19
CA THR A 171 4.19 -17.41 1.39
C THR A 171 5.10 -18.44 0.71
N LYS A 172 6.22 -17.99 0.16
CA LYS A 172 7.18 -18.87 -0.53
C LYS A 172 8.04 -19.67 0.43
N MET A 173 8.46 -19.03 1.52
CA MET A 173 9.39 -19.60 2.51
C MET A 173 8.85 -19.36 3.91
N ARG A 174 7.95 -20.23 4.33
CA ARG A 174 7.29 -20.15 5.66
C ARG A 174 8.31 -20.13 6.80
N GLY A 175 8.16 -19.18 7.71
CA GLY A 175 9.02 -19.00 8.87
C GLY A 175 10.34 -18.25 8.57
N PHE A 176 10.50 -17.71 7.37
CA PHE A 176 11.67 -16.90 7.05
C PHE A 176 11.59 -15.50 7.68
N VAL A 177 10.40 -14.88 7.67
CA VAL A 177 10.20 -13.55 8.25
C VAL A 177 10.31 -13.64 9.78
N THR A 178 11.28 -12.91 10.33
CA THR A 178 11.58 -12.93 11.77
C THR A 178 11.03 -11.70 12.48
N ALA A 179 11.06 -11.72 13.81
CA ALA A 179 10.67 -10.56 14.61
C ALA A 179 11.51 -9.31 14.32
N ALA A 180 12.77 -9.48 13.88
CA ALA A 180 13.63 -8.37 13.48
C ALA A 180 13.14 -7.71 12.18
N ASP A 181 12.58 -8.50 11.25
CA ASP A 181 11.99 -7.97 10.02
C ASP A 181 10.66 -7.26 10.28
N LEU A 182 10.06 -7.49 11.45
CA LEU A 182 8.80 -6.91 11.88
C LEU A 182 8.95 -5.59 12.65
N ALA A 183 10.19 -5.16 12.93
CA ALA A 183 10.50 -3.87 13.55
C ALA A 183 10.74 -2.84 12.46
N PHE A 184 10.08 -1.70 12.58
CA PHE A 184 10.22 -0.59 11.63
C PHE A 184 10.92 0.59 12.30
N ALA A 185 12.16 0.84 11.90
CA ALA A 185 12.99 1.88 12.48
C ALA A 185 12.48 3.32 12.20
N ASP A 186 11.63 3.46 11.18
CA ASP A 186 11.02 4.73 10.79
C ASP A 186 9.65 5.00 11.42
N ASP A 187 9.23 4.17 12.39
CA ASP A 187 8.02 4.43 13.18
C ASP A 187 8.25 5.60 14.14
N ASP A 188 7.27 6.51 14.19
CA ASP A 188 7.25 7.67 15.08
C ASP A 188 5.82 7.99 15.55
N ASP A 189 5.64 9.12 16.25
CA ASP A 189 4.32 9.54 16.76
C ASP A 189 3.30 9.85 15.67
N THR A 190 3.75 10.16 14.44
CA THR A 190 2.87 10.50 13.31
C THR A 190 2.48 9.31 12.46
N PHE A 191 3.32 8.28 12.41
CA PHE A 191 3.12 7.07 11.64
C PHE A 191 3.80 5.88 12.32
N GLY A 192 3.03 4.91 12.74
CA GLY A 192 3.53 3.72 13.41
C GLY A 192 2.83 2.46 12.97
N THR A 193 3.22 1.34 13.54
CA THR A 193 2.71 0.00 13.22
C THR A 193 2.27 -0.74 14.46
N GLU A 194 1.06 -1.30 14.39
CA GLU A 194 0.54 -2.26 15.37
C GLU A 194 0.39 -3.62 14.70
N THR A 195 0.53 -4.68 15.46
CA THR A 195 0.40 -6.06 14.98
C THR A 195 -0.64 -6.83 15.78
N ARG A 196 -1.29 -7.78 15.11
CA ARG A 196 -2.20 -8.74 15.73
C ARG A 196 -1.97 -10.12 15.16
N VAL A 197 -1.74 -11.11 16.03
CA VAL A 197 -1.69 -12.51 15.63
C VAL A 197 -3.11 -13.04 15.42
N LEU A 198 -3.35 -13.69 14.30
CA LEU A 198 -4.62 -14.28 13.90
C LEU A 198 -4.53 -15.81 13.93
N ALA A 199 -5.57 -16.46 14.44
CA ALA A 199 -5.73 -17.91 14.25
C ALA A 199 -6.04 -18.25 12.78
N ASP A 200 -5.82 -19.49 12.35
CA ASP A 200 -6.08 -19.91 10.96
C ASP A 200 -7.48 -19.54 10.47
N SER A 201 -8.49 -19.79 11.29
CA SER A 201 -9.88 -19.48 10.97
C SER A 201 -10.17 -17.98 10.92
N GLU A 202 -9.48 -17.18 11.74
CA GLU A 202 -9.57 -15.73 11.73
C GLU A 202 -8.89 -15.14 10.49
N LEU A 203 -7.69 -15.66 10.14
CA LEU A 203 -6.92 -15.21 8.99
C LEU A 203 -7.72 -15.37 7.69
N SER A 204 -8.27 -16.56 7.45
CA SER A 204 -9.07 -16.83 6.24
C SER A 204 -10.27 -15.90 6.13
N TYR A 205 -10.95 -15.64 7.24
CA TYR A 205 -12.12 -14.76 7.28
C TYR A 205 -11.76 -13.29 7.08
N ALA A 206 -10.72 -12.81 7.76
CA ALA A 206 -10.26 -11.43 7.66
C ALA A 206 -9.62 -11.11 6.30
N LEU A 207 -8.98 -12.09 5.66
CA LEU A 207 -8.42 -11.95 4.33
C LEU A 207 -9.52 -11.84 3.27
N GLY A 208 -10.51 -12.75 3.33
CA GLY A 208 -11.56 -12.88 2.33
C GLY A 208 -11.05 -13.46 1.01
N LYS A 209 -11.96 -13.64 0.07
CA LYS A 209 -11.61 -14.13 -1.28
C LYS A 209 -10.68 -13.12 -1.97
N ASP A 210 -9.53 -13.58 -2.40
CA ASP A 210 -8.52 -12.78 -3.09
C ASP A 210 -8.11 -11.49 -2.33
N GLY A 211 -8.21 -11.52 -1.00
CA GLY A 211 -7.88 -10.40 -0.13
C GLY A 211 -8.93 -9.28 -0.10
N SER A 212 -10.14 -9.53 -0.58
CA SER A 212 -11.21 -8.51 -0.68
C SER A 212 -11.61 -7.92 0.66
N THR A 213 -11.74 -8.75 1.71
CA THR A 213 -12.12 -8.26 3.04
C THR A 213 -11.02 -7.41 3.66
N ARG A 214 -9.77 -7.84 3.56
CA ARG A 214 -8.62 -7.03 4.02
C ARG A 214 -8.57 -5.67 3.33
N ARG A 215 -8.73 -5.63 2.00
CA ARG A 215 -8.75 -4.37 1.23
C ARG A 215 -9.91 -3.47 1.65
N LYS A 216 -11.07 -4.03 1.91
CA LYS A 216 -12.23 -3.29 2.42
C LYS A 216 -11.92 -2.60 3.74
N LEU A 217 -11.40 -3.33 4.71
CA LEU A 217 -11.04 -2.76 6.02
C LEU A 217 -9.92 -1.72 5.90
N ALA A 218 -8.92 -1.95 5.08
CA ALA A 218 -7.85 -0.99 4.82
C ALA A 218 -8.41 0.32 4.23
N ARG A 219 -9.26 0.22 3.22
CA ARG A 219 -9.88 1.39 2.58
C ARG A 219 -10.78 2.16 3.55
N ALA A 220 -11.65 1.49 4.25
CA ALA A 220 -12.60 2.13 5.18
C ALA A 220 -11.87 2.82 6.35
N SER A 221 -10.83 2.21 6.92
CA SER A 221 -10.06 2.76 8.03
C SER A 221 -9.05 3.82 7.62
N GLY A 222 -8.63 3.82 6.35
CA GLY A 222 -7.52 4.61 5.84
C GLY A 222 -6.14 4.08 6.25
N CYS A 223 -6.06 2.95 6.90
CA CYS A 223 -4.84 2.34 7.41
C CYS A 223 -4.19 1.43 6.35
N VAL A 224 -2.86 1.36 6.32
CA VAL A 224 -2.16 0.29 5.62
C VAL A 224 -2.40 -1.00 6.39
N MET A 225 -3.04 -1.97 5.76
CA MET A 225 -3.36 -3.26 6.36
C MET A 225 -2.86 -4.38 5.45
N GLU A 226 -1.86 -5.11 5.91
CA GLU A 226 -1.31 -6.28 5.22
C GLU A 226 -1.14 -7.44 6.20
N PHE A 227 -1.26 -8.66 5.69
CA PHE A 227 -1.09 -9.88 6.48
C PHE A 227 0.16 -10.61 6.01
N VAL A 228 1.09 -10.80 6.94
CA VAL A 228 2.32 -11.56 6.72
C VAL A 228 2.24 -12.84 7.55
N GLY A 229 2.03 -13.97 6.88
CA GLY A 229 1.68 -15.20 7.59
C GLY A 229 0.41 -15.00 8.42
N HIS A 230 0.50 -15.31 9.71
CA HIS A 230 -0.60 -15.14 10.66
C HIS A 230 -0.65 -13.78 11.36
N ILE A 231 0.18 -12.84 10.93
CA ILE A 231 0.28 -11.54 11.58
C ILE A 231 -0.37 -10.47 10.72
N ALA A 232 -1.39 -9.82 11.26
CA ALA A 232 -1.96 -8.62 10.69
C ALA A 232 -1.12 -7.41 11.10
N PHE A 233 -0.67 -6.63 10.11
CA PHE A 233 0.04 -5.37 10.29
C PHE A 233 -0.89 -4.20 9.98
N LEU A 234 -1.00 -3.28 10.92
CA LEU A 234 -1.79 -2.05 10.83
C LEU A 234 -0.83 -0.88 10.92
N SER A 235 -0.56 -0.21 9.80
CA SER A 235 0.39 0.90 9.75
C SER A 235 -0.29 2.19 9.31
N GLY A 236 -0.03 3.26 10.03
CA GLY A 236 -0.64 4.57 9.77
C GLY A 236 -0.55 5.50 10.97
N SER A 237 -1.30 6.60 10.93
CA SER A 237 -1.48 7.47 12.08
C SER A 237 -2.16 6.72 13.24
N ARG A 238 -2.12 7.30 14.42
CA ARG A 238 -2.78 6.73 15.59
C ARG A 238 -4.28 6.47 15.34
N ASP A 239 -4.97 7.43 14.74
CA ASP A 239 -6.41 7.33 14.48
C ASP A 239 -6.72 6.28 13.41
N GLU A 240 -5.90 6.17 12.36
CA GLU A 240 -6.01 5.14 11.33
C GLU A 240 -5.84 3.74 11.92
N ARG A 241 -4.81 3.55 12.76
CA ARG A 241 -4.59 2.26 13.43
C ARG A 241 -5.72 1.91 14.40
N HIS A 242 -6.24 2.90 15.12
CA HIS A 242 -7.39 2.72 16.02
C HIS A 242 -8.61 2.23 15.24
N ARG A 243 -8.99 2.91 14.14
CA ARG A 243 -10.10 2.46 13.28
C ARG A 243 -9.88 1.06 12.74
N ALA A 244 -8.70 0.79 12.19
CA ALA A 244 -8.37 -0.52 11.61
C ALA A 244 -8.46 -1.65 12.63
N ARG A 245 -7.97 -1.41 13.85
CA ARG A 245 -8.05 -2.36 14.97
C ARG A 245 -9.49 -2.65 15.36
N ASP A 246 -10.32 -1.60 15.46
CA ASP A 246 -11.74 -1.75 15.81
C ASP A 246 -12.50 -2.49 14.72
N TYR A 247 -12.31 -2.12 13.45
CA TYR A 247 -12.98 -2.76 12.32
C TYR A 247 -12.61 -4.24 12.21
N LEU A 248 -11.34 -4.56 12.37
CA LEU A 248 -10.88 -5.95 12.39
C LEU A 248 -11.48 -6.72 13.58
N LYS A 249 -11.53 -6.11 14.76
CA LYS A 249 -12.15 -6.70 15.96
C LYS A 249 -13.64 -6.99 15.73
N TRP A 250 -14.40 -6.06 15.18
CA TRP A 250 -15.83 -6.26 14.94
C TRP A 250 -16.08 -7.27 13.81
N LEU A 251 -15.29 -7.21 12.74
CA LEU A 251 -15.35 -8.22 11.69
C LEU A 251 -15.19 -9.63 12.26
N LEU A 252 -14.18 -9.85 13.09
CA LEU A 252 -13.91 -11.16 13.67
C LEU A 252 -14.99 -11.59 14.66
N LYS A 253 -15.58 -10.66 15.41
CA LYS A 253 -16.69 -10.95 16.32
C LYS A 253 -17.95 -11.42 15.56
N GLN A 254 -18.22 -10.91 14.36
CA GLN A 254 -19.36 -11.30 13.54
C GLN A 254 -19.40 -12.81 13.21
N ARG A 255 -18.27 -13.49 13.28
CA ARG A 255 -18.20 -14.96 13.13
C ARG A 255 -18.94 -15.72 14.22
N ASN A 256 -19.03 -15.13 15.40
CA ASN A 256 -19.58 -15.74 16.59
C ASN A 256 -21.01 -15.24 16.92
N GLY A 257 -21.51 -14.31 16.16
CA GLY A 257 -22.85 -13.75 16.35
C GLY A 257 -22.94 -12.25 16.12
N PRO A 258 -24.07 -11.65 16.45
CA PRO A 258 -24.29 -10.20 16.31
C PRO A 258 -23.29 -9.38 17.13
N VAL A 259 -22.93 -8.21 16.59
CA VAL A 259 -21.97 -7.30 17.23
C VAL A 259 -22.70 -6.04 17.68
N HIS A 260 -22.47 -5.65 18.93
CA HIS A 260 -22.84 -4.36 19.47
C HIS A 260 -21.61 -3.47 19.57
N VAL A 261 -21.76 -2.18 19.20
CA VAL A 261 -20.70 -1.18 19.29
C VAL A 261 -21.05 -0.18 20.38
N GLU A 262 -20.18 -0.12 21.39
CA GLU A 262 -20.24 0.88 22.43
C GLU A 262 -19.72 2.23 21.88
N ASP A 263 -20.10 3.32 22.53
CA ASP A 263 -19.56 4.67 22.30
C ASP A 263 -19.69 5.23 20.87
N LEU A 264 -20.75 4.83 20.13
CA LEU A 264 -21.03 5.34 18.79
C LEU A 264 -21.12 6.89 18.75
N SER A 265 -21.61 7.50 19.81
CA SER A 265 -21.78 8.96 19.90
C SER A 265 -20.46 9.74 19.94
N GLU A 266 -19.39 9.09 20.34
CA GLU A 266 -18.05 9.70 20.42
C GLU A 266 -17.26 9.55 19.11
N ARG A 267 -17.80 8.77 18.16
CA ARG A 267 -17.12 8.46 16.91
C ARG A 267 -17.48 9.43 15.78
N THR A 268 -16.48 9.82 15.02
CA THR A 268 -16.64 10.69 13.84
C THR A 268 -16.60 9.91 12.51
N ASP A 269 -16.29 8.61 12.57
CA ASP A 269 -16.11 7.73 11.42
C ASP A 269 -17.31 6.81 11.17
N VAL A 270 -18.45 7.06 11.78
CA VAL A 270 -19.65 6.22 11.66
C VAL A 270 -20.88 7.03 11.26
N LEU A 271 -21.73 6.40 10.45
CA LEU A 271 -23.09 6.81 10.16
C LEU A 271 -24.04 5.68 10.55
N THR A 272 -25.12 5.99 11.27
CA THR A 272 -26.14 5.02 11.66
C THR A 272 -27.38 5.21 10.79
N ILE A 273 -27.83 4.14 10.14
CA ILE A 273 -29.04 4.12 9.30
C ILE A 273 -30.06 3.19 9.93
N LYS A 274 -31.28 3.70 10.14
CA LYS A 274 -32.40 2.86 10.56
C LYS A 274 -32.93 2.10 9.36
N VAL A 275 -33.04 0.79 9.49
CA VAL A 275 -33.54 -0.12 8.45
C VAL A 275 -34.80 -0.83 9.00
N PRO A 276 -35.96 -0.65 8.35
CA PRO A 276 -37.16 -1.41 8.71
C PRO A 276 -36.91 -2.92 8.65
N PRO A 277 -37.42 -3.74 9.58
CA PRO A 277 -37.18 -5.18 9.61
C PRO A 277 -37.49 -5.89 8.29
N GLU A 278 -38.56 -5.49 7.61
CA GLU A 278 -38.98 -6.01 6.32
C GLU A 278 -37.98 -5.69 5.18
N CYS A 279 -37.15 -4.65 5.33
CA CYS A 279 -36.14 -4.23 4.35
C CYS A 279 -34.75 -4.82 4.59
N VAL A 280 -34.49 -5.42 5.74
CA VAL A 280 -33.19 -6.00 6.10
C VAL A 280 -32.70 -6.98 5.05
N GLY A 281 -33.58 -7.83 4.54
CA GLY A 281 -33.28 -8.79 3.48
C GLY A 281 -32.82 -8.14 2.16
N TYR A 282 -33.37 -6.98 1.81
CA TYR A 282 -32.98 -6.24 0.60
C TYR A 282 -31.61 -5.57 0.79
N VAL A 283 -31.38 -4.97 1.96
CA VAL A 283 -30.12 -4.28 2.28
C VAL A 283 -28.98 -5.27 2.38
N THR A 284 -29.18 -6.41 3.02
CA THR A 284 -28.15 -7.45 3.15
C THR A 284 -27.95 -8.24 1.87
N GLY A 285 -29.03 -8.56 1.18
CA GLY A 285 -29.03 -9.43 0.00
C GLY A 285 -28.72 -10.89 0.33
N ASN A 286 -28.77 -11.74 -0.69
CA ASN A 286 -28.44 -13.15 -0.53
C ASN A 286 -26.99 -13.32 -0.06
N ARG A 287 -26.81 -13.94 1.12
CA ARG A 287 -25.50 -14.13 1.75
C ARG A 287 -24.67 -12.84 1.87
N GLY A 288 -25.33 -11.72 2.08
CA GLY A 288 -24.66 -10.42 2.24
C GLY A 288 -24.19 -9.76 0.94
N SER A 289 -24.69 -10.19 -0.21
CA SER A 289 -24.22 -9.70 -1.52
C SER A 289 -24.50 -8.21 -1.75
N SER A 290 -25.70 -7.73 -1.39
CA SER A 290 -26.08 -6.32 -1.55
C SER A 290 -25.25 -5.43 -0.64
N LEU A 291 -25.06 -5.84 0.61
CA LEU A 291 -24.24 -5.08 1.56
C LEU A 291 -22.78 -4.98 1.10
N ARG A 292 -22.19 -6.08 0.60
CA ARG A 292 -20.83 -6.04 0.04
C ARG A 292 -20.71 -5.14 -1.19
N ALA A 293 -21.72 -5.09 -2.05
CA ALA A 293 -21.73 -4.16 -3.18
C ALA A 293 -21.76 -2.70 -2.71
N ILE A 294 -22.56 -2.39 -1.69
CA ILE A 294 -22.58 -1.06 -1.06
C ILE A 294 -21.21 -0.71 -0.49
N GLU A 295 -20.60 -1.61 0.28
CA GLU A 295 -19.27 -1.43 0.86
C GLU A 295 -18.20 -1.16 -0.20
N GLU A 296 -18.19 -1.93 -1.28
CA GLU A 296 -17.22 -1.80 -2.37
C GLU A 296 -17.40 -0.46 -3.11
N GLU A 297 -18.63 -0.10 -3.42
CA GLU A 297 -18.92 1.12 -4.17
C GLU A 297 -18.68 2.39 -3.34
N SER A 298 -18.95 2.34 -2.05
CA SER A 298 -18.81 3.48 -1.13
C SER A 298 -17.44 3.57 -0.44
N GLY A 299 -16.68 2.49 -0.41
CA GLY A 299 -15.42 2.42 0.33
C GLY A 299 -15.60 2.38 1.84
N THR A 300 -16.68 1.80 2.30
CA THR A 300 -17.05 1.72 3.72
C THR A 300 -17.03 0.26 4.22
N PHE A 301 -17.10 0.11 5.54
CA PHE A 301 -17.33 -1.15 6.23
C PHE A 301 -18.68 -1.09 6.93
N CYS A 302 -19.57 -1.99 6.60
CA CYS A 302 -20.96 -1.95 7.06
C CYS A 302 -21.37 -3.25 7.75
N PHE A 303 -22.16 -3.15 8.79
CA PHE A 303 -22.86 -4.31 9.36
C PHE A 303 -24.09 -3.88 10.16
N LEU A 304 -25.04 -4.79 10.29
CA LEU A 304 -26.20 -4.62 11.17
C LEU A 304 -25.76 -4.82 12.62
N GLU A 305 -26.07 -3.85 13.43
CA GLU A 305 -25.83 -3.94 14.87
C GLU A 305 -26.91 -4.77 15.54
N SER A 306 -26.50 -5.65 16.45
CA SER A 306 -27.47 -6.29 17.32
C SER A 306 -28.19 -5.24 18.18
N ALA A 307 -29.47 -5.08 17.96
CA ALA A 307 -30.33 -4.32 18.86
C ALA A 307 -30.35 -5.02 20.22
N GLY A 308 -29.55 -4.54 21.17
CA GLY A 308 -29.76 -4.94 22.57
C GLY A 308 -31.15 -4.52 23.02
N GLU A 309 -31.66 -5.12 24.08
CA GLU A 309 -32.98 -4.85 24.65
C GLU A 309 -33.31 -3.34 24.93
N GLN A 310 -32.31 -2.47 24.76
CA GLN A 310 -32.40 -1.01 24.96
C GLN A 310 -32.60 -0.20 23.68
N ALA A 311 -32.62 -0.79 22.51
CA ALA A 311 -32.92 -0.08 21.26
C ALA A 311 -34.44 0.09 21.11
N GLY A 312 -34.95 1.26 21.52
CA GLY A 312 -36.36 1.58 21.65
C GLY A 312 -37.15 1.67 20.34
N GLY A 313 -37.14 0.66 19.50
CA GLY A 313 -37.93 0.62 18.28
C GLY A 313 -37.77 -0.69 17.49
N PRO A 314 -38.69 -0.98 16.55
CA PRO A 314 -38.64 -2.18 15.73
C PRO A 314 -37.55 -2.17 14.67
N ASP A 315 -36.97 -1.00 14.36
CA ASP A 315 -35.98 -0.84 13.30
C ASP A 315 -34.62 -1.38 13.70
N GLU A 316 -33.98 -2.08 12.78
CA GLU A 316 -32.58 -2.46 12.94
C GLU A 316 -31.65 -1.31 12.56
N ARG A 317 -30.48 -1.28 13.19
CA ARG A 317 -29.47 -0.26 12.90
C ARG A 317 -28.36 -0.81 12.02
N LEU A 318 -28.21 -0.22 10.84
CA LEU A 318 -27.06 -0.44 9.99
C LEU A 318 -25.99 0.57 10.36
N LEU A 319 -24.83 0.08 10.76
CA LEU A 319 -23.64 0.89 11.02
C LEU A 319 -22.76 0.95 9.77
N VAL A 320 -22.42 2.16 9.35
CA VAL A 320 -21.60 2.43 8.17
C VAL A 320 -20.33 3.14 8.63
N PHE A 321 -19.21 2.42 8.63
CA PHE A 321 -17.91 2.93 9.04
C PHE A 321 -17.05 3.32 7.87
N GLY A 322 -16.36 4.43 7.98
CA GLY A 322 -15.39 4.87 6.99
C GLY A 322 -14.81 6.23 7.34
N ILE A 323 -13.54 6.44 6.99
CA ILE A 323 -12.87 7.72 7.21
C ILE A 323 -13.48 8.84 6.36
N ASP A 324 -13.87 8.50 5.13
CA ASP A 324 -14.43 9.46 4.19
C ASP A 324 -15.93 9.69 4.41
N LYS A 325 -16.30 10.94 4.73
CA LYS A 325 -17.70 11.32 4.89
C LYS A 325 -18.48 11.11 3.59
N ALA A 326 -17.90 11.47 2.44
CA ALA A 326 -18.56 11.29 1.14
C ALA A 326 -18.86 9.81 0.85
N GLY A 327 -17.97 8.90 1.27
CA GLY A 327 -18.20 7.45 1.20
C GLY A 327 -19.38 7.01 2.07
N ARG A 328 -19.44 7.49 3.33
CA ARG A 328 -20.58 7.19 4.22
C ARG A 328 -21.91 7.72 3.68
N ASP A 329 -21.92 8.96 3.19
CA ASP A 329 -23.10 9.57 2.56
C ASP A 329 -23.55 8.81 1.29
N LYS A 330 -22.57 8.29 0.53
CA LYS A 330 -22.85 7.43 -0.64
C LYS A 330 -23.51 6.11 -0.22
N ALA A 331 -22.96 5.47 0.80
CA ALA A 331 -23.55 4.24 1.35
C ALA A 331 -25.01 4.47 1.81
N GLU A 332 -25.28 5.60 2.48
CA GLU A 332 -26.65 5.96 2.88
C GLU A 332 -27.59 6.08 1.69
N ARG A 333 -27.18 6.77 0.61
CA ARG A 333 -28.00 6.87 -0.60
C ARG A 333 -28.32 5.51 -1.20
N LEU A 334 -27.32 4.64 -1.31
CA LEU A 334 -27.51 3.28 -1.84
C LEU A 334 -28.47 2.45 -0.98
N VAL A 335 -28.37 2.55 0.36
CA VAL A 335 -29.30 1.88 1.28
C VAL A 335 -30.70 2.42 1.12
N ARG A 336 -30.88 3.76 1.06
CA ARG A 336 -32.18 4.39 0.86
C ARG A 336 -32.87 3.99 -0.44
N GLN A 337 -32.10 3.83 -1.52
CA GLN A 337 -32.63 3.32 -2.79
C GLN A 337 -33.18 1.91 -2.64
N LEU A 338 -32.50 1.04 -1.90
CA LEU A 338 -32.98 -0.32 -1.64
C LEU A 338 -34.21 -0.37 -0.73
N VAL A 339 -34.31 0.54 0.24
CA VAL A 339 -35.38 0.57 1.24
C VAL A 339 -36.64 1.27 0.69
N PHE A 340 -36.47 2.39 0.00
CA PHE A 340 -37.57 3.27 -0.39
C PHE A 340 -37.81 3.34 -1.89
N GLY A 341 -36.93 2.76 -2.74
CA GLY A 341 -37.02 2.86 -4.20
C GLY A 341 -36.91 4.31 -4.71
N ILE A 342 -36.27 5.17 -3.97
CA ILE A 342 -36.12 6.60 -4.31
C ILE A 342 -34.78 6.76 -5.01
N ASP A 343 -34.81 7.21 -6.27
CA ASP A 343 -33.65 7.63 -7.07
C ASP A 343 -33.05 8.95 -6.57
#